data_0e16130af41f38725e587d0be5e65716
#
_entry.id   0e16130af41f38725e587d0be5e65716
#
_cell.length_a   1.000
_cell.length_b   1.000
_cell.length_c   1.000
_cell.angle_alpha   90.00
_cell.angle_beta   90.00
_cell.angle_gamma   90.00
#
_symmetry.space_group_name_H-M   'P 1'
#
loop_
_entity.id
_entity.type
_entity.pdbx_description
1 polymer ?
#
loop_
_entity_poly.entity_id
_entity_poly.type
_entity_poly.pdbx_seq_one_letter_code
_entity_poly.pdbx_strand_id
1 'polypeptide(L)'
;MNKEIKVKVREDHIFDGEPENSSCCAIALACEDVLTRLDMWDNVDQRFEMSVDADAYIVIKDKSSGEFIYEMLMEEEDRNFCSDFIHRFDNQHEYYDNQEEKDRDLKPFQFTARLVKENDE
;
A
#
# COMPACT_ATOMS: atom_id res chain seq x y z
N MET A 1 10.06 5.27 -17.05
CA MET A 1 10.67 3.96 -16.86
C MET A 1 9.82 3.11 -15.94
N ASN A 2 9.51 1.90 -16.37
CA ASN A 2 8.65 1.00 -15.61
C ASN A 2 9.50 -0.03 -14.88
N LYS A 3 9.20 -0.24 -13.62
CA LYS A 3 9.90 -1.23 -12.81
C LYS A 3 8.89 -2.09 -12.08
N GLU A 4 9.01 -3.41 -12.27
CA GLU A 4 8.15 -4.36 -11.56
C GLU A 4 8.68 -4.61 -10.16
N ILE A 5 7.80 -4.52 -9.18
CA ILE A 5 8.15 -4.63 -7.77
C ILE A 5 7.22 -5.63 -7.11
N LYS A 6 7.80 -6.55 -6.33
CA LYS A 6 7.03 -7.47 -5.51
C LYS A 6 6.89 -6.86 -4.12
N VAL A 7 5.66 -6.66 -3.69
CA VAL A 7 5.36 -6.06 -2.39
C VAL A 7 4.85 -7.16 -1.46
N LYS A 8 5.53 -7.34 -0.34
CA LYS A 8 5.14 -8.32 0.68
C LYS A 8 4.49 -7.59 1.83
N VAL A 9 3.21 -7.82 2.04
CA VAL A 9 2.47 -7.30 3.19
C VAL A 9 2.63 -8.32 4.31
N ARG A 10 3.43 -7.98 5.32
CA ARG A 10 3.77 -8.88 6.42
C ARG A 10 2.87 -8.65 7.64
N GLU A 11 3.00 -9.51 8.63
CA GLU A 11 2.23 -9.36 9.87
C GLU A 11 2.47 -8.02 10.56
N ASP A 12 3.73 -7.55 10.56
CA ASP A 12 4.05 -6.27 11.18
C ASP A 12 3.35 -5.11 10.47
N HIS A 13 3.23 -5.17 9.14
CA HIS A 13 2.50 -4.14 8.39
C HIS A 13 1.02 -4.15 8.76
N ILE A 14 0.43 -5.33 8.91
CA ILE A 14 -0.99 -5.46 9.26
C ILE A 14 -1.21 -4.98 10.70
N PHE A 15 -0.30 -5.31 11.61
CA PHE A 15 -0.39 -4.90 13.01
C PHE A 15 -0.22 -3.39 13.18
N ASP A 16 0.77 -2.81 12.48
CA ASP A 16 1.08 -1.39 12.60
C ASP A 16 0.19 -0.49 11.74
N GLY A 17 -0.50 -1.07 10.75
CA GLY A 17 -1.34 -0.31 9.83
C GLY A 17 -2.56 0.27 10.52
N GLU A 18 -2.97 1.46 10.08
CA GLU A 18 -4.14 2.15 10.62
C GLU A 18 -5.32 2.00 9.65
N PRO A 19 -6.45 1.42 10.12
CA PRO A 19 -7.65 1.36 9.28
C PRO A 19 -8.14 2.75 8.89
N GLU A 20 -8.67 2.86 7.68
CA GLU A 20 -9.21 4.10 7.15
C GLU A 20 -8.18 5.23 7.00
N ASN A 21 -6.90 4.88 6.97
CA ASN A 21 -5.82 5.84 6.76
C ASN A 21 -5.06 5.47 5.48
N SER A 22 -5.27 6.25 4.42
CA SER A 22 -4.70 5.96 3.10
C SER A 22 -3.18 6.02 3.06
N SER A 23 -2.55 6.73 4.00
CA SER A 23 -1.09 6.87 4.05
C SER A 23 -0.42 5.89 5.00
N CYS A 24 -1.16 5.29 5.90
CA CYS A 24 -0.63 4.42 6.96
C CYS A 24 -1.33 3.07 7.05
N CYS A 25 -2.08 2.67 6.04
CA CYS A 25 -2.68 1.33 6.03
C CYS A 25 -1.61 0.26 5.79
N ALA A 26 -1.96 -1.00 5.99
CA ALA A 26 -1.01 -2.11 5.85
C ALA A 26 -0.31 -2.13 4.49
N ILE A 27 -1.06 -1.89 3.42
CA ILE A 27 -0.50 -1.88 2.07
C ILE A 27 0.45 -0.70 1.87
N ALA A 28 0.09 0.49 2.36
CA ALA A 28 0.96 1.67 2.27
C ALA A 28 2.28 1.43 2.99
N LEU A 29 2.24 0.85 4.20
CA LEU A 29 3.44 0.55 4.96
C LEU A 29 4.33 -0.46 4.24
N ALA A 30 3.73 -1.47 3.63
CA ALA A 30 4.48 -2.48 2.87
C ALA A 30 5.14 -1.88 1.63
N CYS A 31 4.44 -0.99 0.94
CA CYS A 31 5.00 -0.31 -0.24
C CYS A 31 6.16 0.61 0.14
N GLU A 32 6.02 1.39 1.21
CA GLU A 32 7.10 2.25 1.69
C GLU A 32 8.34 1.43 2.04
N ASP A 33 8.13 0.28 2.68
CA ASP A 33 9.23 -0.58 3.11
C ASP A 33 10.02 -1.12 1.90
N VAL A 34 9.33 -1.60 0.88
CA VAL A 34 10.02 -2.13 -0.30
C VAL A 34 10.70 -1.03 -1.10
N LEU A 35 10.10 0.15 -1.20
CA LEU A 35 10.71 1.27 -1.91
C LEU A 35 11.93 1.80 -1.16
N THR A 36 11.91 1.79 0.16
CA THR A 36 13.06 2.16 0.98
C THR A 36 14.24 1.22 0.73
N ARG A 37 13.98 -0.08 0.65
CA ARG A 37 15.03 -1.07 0.36
C ARG A 37 15.63 -0.91 -1.02
N LEU A 38 14.87 -0.36 -1.95
CA LEU A 38 15.33 -0.14 -3.31
C LEU A 38 15.92 1.27 -3.50
N ASP A 39 16.12 2.01 -2.42
CA ASP A 39 16.62 3.39 -2.43
C ASP A 39 15.76 4.34 -3.25
N MET A 40 14.47 4.02 -3.38
CA MET A 40 13.51 4.83 -4.13
C MET A 40 12.62 5.66 -3.21
N TRP A 41 12.71 5.45 -1.91
CA TRP A 41 11.93 6.16 -0.91
C TRP A 41 12.85 6.71 0.15
N ASP A 42 12.79 8.01 0.36
CA ASP A 42 13.62 8.67 1.36
C ASP A 42 12.76 9.12 2.54
N ASN A 43 12.83 8.34 3.62
CA ASN A 43 12.10 8.65 4.84
C ASN A 43 12.69 9.83 5.62
N VAL A 44 13.96 10.14 5.36
CA VAL A 44 14.67 11.20 6.09
C VAL A 44 14.13 12.57 5.68
N ASP A 45 13.98 12.80 4.40
CA ASP A 45 13.48 14.08 3.90
C ASP A 45 11.97 14.19 3.98
N GLN A 46 11.27 13.08 4.14
CA GLN A 46 9.81 13.03 4.15
C GLN A 46 9.19 13.80 2.98
N ARG A 47 9.89 13.78 1.85
CA ARG A 47 9.48 14.51 0.66
C ARG A 47 8.25 13.89 0.00
N PHE A 48 8.14 12.59 0.10
CA PHE A 48 7.09 11.84 -0.59
C PHE A 48 6.01 11.40 0.38
N GLU A 49 4.79 11.35 -0.13
CA GLU A 49 3.65 10.81 0.60
C GLU A 49 2.98 9.74 -0.25
N MET A 50 2.74 8.59 0.35
CA MET A 50 2.04 7.50 -0.30
C MET A 50 0.56 7.54 0.06
N SER A 51 -0.29 7.27 -0.92
CA SER A 51 -1.72 7.20 -0.72
C SER A 51 -2.28 5.96 -1.39
N VAL A 52 -3.06 5.17 -0.64
CA VAL A 52 -3.71 3.96 -1.13
C VAL A 52 -5.20 4.13 -0.88
N ASP A 53 -5.99 4.18 -1.95
CA ASP A 53 -7.44 4.33 -1.79
C ASP A 53 -8.16 2.98 -1.70
N ALA A 54 -9.48 3.02 -1.51
CA ALA A 54 -10.29 1.82 -1.31
C ALA A 54 -10.32 0.91 -2.54
N ASP A 55 -10.02 1.44 -3.72
CA ASP A 55 -9.96 0.67 -4.97
C ASP A 55 -8.56 0.14 -5.25
N ALA A 56 -7.66 0.27 -4.28
CA ALA A 56 -6.27 -0.16 -4.37
C ALA A 56 -5.46 0.60 -5.42
N TYR A 57 -5.79 1.88 -5.64
CA TYR A 57 -4.92 2.77 -6.39
C TYR A 57 -3.84 3.30 -5.48
N ILE A 58 -2.60 3.09 -5.87
CA ILE A 58 -1.44 3.46 -5.07
C ILE A 58 -0.70 4.56 -5.81
N VAL A 59 -0.63 5.74 -5.20
CA VAL A 59 0.04 6.90 -5.79
C VAL A 59 1.05 7.48 -4.82
N ILE A 60 2.12 8.07 -5.35
CA ILE A 60 3.15 8.72 -4.57
C ILE A 60 3.18 10.18 -4.99
N LYS A 61 2.98 11.06 -4.02
CA LYS A 61 2.91 12.51 -4.22
C LYS A 61 4.10 13.20 -3.61
N ASP A 62 4.43 14.38 -4.14
CA ASP A 62 5.35 15.30 -3.48
C ASP A 62 4.56 16.09 -2.45
N LYS A 63 4.99 16.08 -1.19
CA LYS A 63 4.27 16.75 -0.11
C LYS A 63 4.18 18.27 -0.27
N SER A 64 5.22 18.86 -0.85
CA SER A 64 5.28 20.32 -0.95
C SER A 64 4.38 20.87 -2.06
N SER A 65 4.27 20.16 -3.18
CA SER A 65 3.48 20.61 -4.33
C SER A 65 2.14 19.92 -4.48
N GLY A 66 1.99 18.74 -3.88
CA GLY A 66 0.81 17.89 -4.05
C GLY A 66 0.76 17.18 -5.39
N GLU A 67 1.83 17.28 -6.18
CA GLU A 67 1.87 16.65 -7.50
C GLU A 67 2.11 15.14 -7.40
N PHE A 68 1.45 14.39 -8.28
CA PHE A 68 1.70 12.96 -8.42
C PHE A 68 3.05 12.74 -9.10
N ILE A 69 3.91 11.92 -8.49
CA ILE A 69 5.23 11.63 -9.04
C ILE A 69 5.27 10.22 -9.61
N TYR A 70 4.75 9.25 -8.87
CA TYR A 70 4.72 7.85 -9.28
C TYR A 70 3.35 7.25 -9.04
N GLU A 71 3.04 6.22 -9.81
CA GLU A 71 1.87 5.38 -9.62
C GLU A 71 2.32 3.92 -9.62
N MET A 72 1.74 3.12 -8.74
CA MET A 72 2.02 1.69 -8.69
C MET A 72 0.84 0.95 -9.31
N LEU A 73 1.03 0.43 -10.52
CA LEU A 73 -0.01 -0.24 -11.28
C LEU A 73 0.01 -1.74 -11.04
N MET A 74 -1.16 -2.32 -10.85
CA MET A 74 -1.31 -3.76 -10.62
C MET A 74 -2.17 -4.37 -11.71
N GLU A 75 -1.96 -5.67 -11.94
CA GLU A 75 -2.89 -6.45 -12.74
C GLU A 75 -4.25 -6.48 -12.03
N GLU A 76 -5.33 -6.65 -12.79
CA GLU A 76 -6.68 -6.62 -12.25
C GLU A 76 -6.87 -7.59 -11.08
N GLU A 77 -6.33 -8.80 -11.20
CA GLU A 77 -6.45 -9.81 -10.15
C GLU A 77 -5.81 -9.34 -8.83
N ASP A 78 -4.59 -8.80 -8.90
CA ASP A 78 -3.92 -8.28 -7.72
C ASP A 78 -4.63 -7.06 -7.14
N ARG A 79 -5.13 -6.19 -8.01
CA ARG A 79 -5.88 -5.02 -7.57
C ARG A 79 -7.15 -5.41 -6.83
N ASN A 80 -7.87 -6.38 -7.36
CA ASN A 80 -9.11 -6.86 -6.73
C ASN A 80 -8.82 -7.49 -5.38
N PHE A 81 -7.73 -8.24 -5.27
CA PHE A 81 -7.32 -8.84 -3.99
C PHE A 81 -6.98 -7.76 -2.97
N CYS A 82 -6.20 -6.77 -3.37
CA CYS A 82 -5.81 -5.67 -2.49
C CYS A 82 -7.01 -4.83 -2.07
N SER A 83 -7.93 -4.54 -2.99
CA SER A 83 -9.13 -3.79 -2.70
C SER A 83 -10.02 -4.52 -1.68
N ASP A 84 -10.18 -5.82 -1.84
CA ASP A 84 -10.94 -6.65 -0.91
C ASP A 84 -10.27 -6.66 0.48
N PHE A 85 -8.95 -6.79 0.52
CA PHE A 85 -8.21 -6.72 1.77
C PHE A 85 -8.39 -5.37 2.46
N ILE A 86 -8.26 -4.28 1.70
CA ILE A 86 -8.42 -2.93 2.25
C ILE A 86 -9.81 -2.77 2.87
N HIS A 87 -10.83 -3.25 2.17
CA HIS A 87 -12.21 -3.14 2.66
C HIS A 87 -12.38 -3.87 3.99
N ARG A 88 -11.86 -5.09 4.09
CA ARG A 88 -11.93 -5.86 5.34
C ARG A 88 -11.07 -5.24 6.43
N PHE A 89 -9.88 -4.74 6.08
CA PHE A 89 -8.98 -4.11 7.03
C PHE A 89 -9.56 -2.81 7.61
N ASP A 90 -10.15 -1.98 6.76
CA ASP A 90 -10.72 -0.70 7.19
C ASP A 90 -11.97 -0.89 8.05
N ASN A 91 -12.69 -1.97 7.84
CA ASN A 91 -13.94 -2.27 8.54
C ASN A 91 -13.81 -3.47 9.47
N GLN A 92 -12.61 -3.72 10.00
CA GLN A 92 -12.35 -4.94 10.75
C GLN A 92 -13.22 -5.09 11.99
N HIS A 93 -13.67 -4.00 12.59
CA HIS A 93 -14.58 -4.04 13.73
C HIS A 93 -15.99 -4.52 13.35
N GLU A 94 -16.38 -4.42 12.07
CA GLU A 94 -17.65 -4.91 11.58
C GLU A 94 -17.58 -6.36 11.10
N TYR A 95 -16.42 -6.78 10.56
CA TYR A 95 -16.24 -8.12 10.01
C TYR A 95 -15.82 -9.15 11.04
N TYR A 96 -15.17 -8.71 12.13
CA TYR A 96 -14.55 -9.63 13.09
C TYR A 96 -14.99 -9.30 14.50
N ASP A 97 -15.38 -10.33 15.25
CA ASP A 97 -15.81 -10.17 16.64
C ASP A 97 -14.63 -10.19 17.62
N ASN A 98 -13.48 -10.75 17.22
CA ASN A 98 -12.34 -10.89 18.10
C ASN A 98 -11.04 -10.94 17.32
N GLN A 99 -9.92 -10.88 18.05
CA GLN A 99 -8.58 -10.86 17.46
C GLN A 99 -8.24 -12.16 16.72
N GLU A 100 -8.74 -13.29 17.21
CA GLU A 100 -8.50 -14.58 16.58
C GLU A 100 -9.07 -14.63 15.16
N GLU A 101 -10.27 -14.12 14.97
CA GLU A 101 -10.89 -14.03 13.65
C GLU A 101 -10.12 -13.11 12.73
N LYS A 102 -9.64 -11.97 13.23
CA LYS A 102 -8.82 -11.03 12.46
C LYS A 102 -7.54 -11.71 12.00
N ASP A 103 -6.85 -12.40 12.89
CA ASP A 103 -5.58 -13.06 12.57
C ASP A 103 -5.76 -14.15 11.54
N ARG A 104 -6.93 -14.79 11.54
CA ARG A 104 -7.23 -15.87 10.60
C ARG A 104 -7.51 -15.37 9.19
N ASP A 105 -8.15 -14.22 9.07
CA ASP A 105 -8.58 -13.67 7.79
C ASP A 105 -7.65 -12.59 7.24
N LEU A 106 -7.12 -11.72 8.10
CA LEU A 106 -6.18 -10.67 7.70
C LEU A 106 -4.75 -11.21 7.79
N LYS A 107 -4.39 -12.01 6.79
CA LYS A 107 -3.09 -12.70 6.75
C LYS A 107 -2.11 -11.98 5.84
N PRO A 108 -0.80 -12.20 6.07
CA PRO A 108 0.22 -11.71 5.14
C PRO A 108 -0.02 -12.23 3.73
N PHE A 109 0.29 -11.39 2.76
CA PHE A 109 0.17 -11.74 1.34
C PHE A 109 1.18 -10.93 0.54
N GLN A 110 1.30 -11.23 -0.75
CA GLN A 110 2.15 -10.45 -1.63
C GLN A 110 1.43 -10.16 -2.93
N PHE A 111 1.84 -9.06 -3.55
CA PHE A 111 1.33 -8.70 -4.87
C PHE A 111 2.47 -8.11 -5.69
N THR A 112 2.26 -8.03 -7.00
CA THR A 112 3.21 -7.43 -7.91
C THR A 112 2.64 -6.14 -8.45
N ALA A 113 3.44 -5.08 -8.40
CA ALA A 113 3.04 -3.78 -8.92
C ALA A 113 4.13 -3.26 -9.84
N ARG A 114 3.74 -2.46 -10.82
CA ARG A 114 4.67 -1.80 -11.72
C ARG A 114 4.74 -0.33 -11.34
N LEU A 115 5.94 0.13 -11.00
CA LEU A 115 6.16 1.53 -10.65
C LEU A 115 6.32 2.34 -11.93
N VAL A 116 5.41 3.27 -12.14
CA VAL A 116 5.39 4.12 -13.32
C VAL A 116 5.56 5.57 -12.89
N LYS A 117 6.55 6.24 -13.45
CA LYS A 117 6.77 7.65 -13.17
C LYS A 117 5.78 8.48 -13.95
N GLU A 118 5.10 9.37 -13.27
CA GLU A 118 4.19 10.31 -13.91
C GLU A 118 4.99 11.23 -14.83
N ASN A 119 4.46 11.53 -15.99
CA ASN A 119 5.14 12.33 -17.02
C ASN A 119 6.32 11.64 -17.71
N ASP A 120 6.45 10.34 -17.52
CA ASP A 120 7.44 9.54 -18.24
C ASP A 120 6.77 8.96 -19.49
N GLU A 121 7.18 9.44 -20.63
CA GLU A 121 6.62 9.00 -21.93
C GLU A 121 7.42 7.92 -22.59
#